data_996bf9b30af5d599d990483a19a0cbaf
#
_entry.id   996bf9b30af5d599d990483a19a0cbaf
#
_cell.length_a   1.000
_cell.length_b   1.000
_cell.length_c   1.000
_cell.angle_alpha   90.00
_cell.angle_beta   90.00
_cell.angle_gamma   90.00
#
_symmetry.space_group_name_H-M   'P 1'
#
loop_
_entity.id
_entity.type
_entity.pdbx_description
1 polymer ?
#
loop_
_entity_poly.entity_id
_entity_poly.type
_entity_poly.pdbx_seq_one_letter_code
_entity_poly.pdbx_strand_id
1 'polypeptide(L)'
;MSKTPLTLTGADLLRKELYTLKTVERPMVINAISEARAQGDLSENAEYDAAKERQSFVEGRIVELEFKLGSAQIIDPKTLNAAGRCVFGSTVILEDVKNGDVVTYQIVGEDEADIRHRKISISSPVARALIGKCSGDVAEVQAPGGIREYEVVEVQYI
;
A
#
# COMPACT_ATOMS: atom_id res chain seq x y z
N MET A 1 6.04 -20.72 -0.03
CA MET A 1 5.51 -19.45 -0.54
C MET A 1 6.00 -18.30 0.31
N SER A 2 6.48 -17.26 -0.32
CA SER A 2 6.85 -16.03 0.39
C SER A 2 5.59 -15.30 0.84
N LYS A 3 5.60 -14.81 2.07
CA LYS A 3 4.51 -13.99 2.60
C LYS A 3 4.81 -12.52 2.30
N THR A 4 3.79 -11.78 1.87
CA THR A 4 3.90 -10.35 1.64
C THR A 4 3.64 -9.60 2.94
N PRO A 5 4.53 -8.71 3.38
CA PRO A 5 4.31 -7.99 4.62
C PRO A 5 3.25 -6.90 4.45
N LEU A 6 2.37 -6.79 5.44
CA LEU A 6 1.40 -5.72 5.57
C LEU A 6 1.42 -5.21 7.01
N THR A 7 1.25 -3.90 7.21
CA THR A 7 1.01 -3.41 8.57
C THR A 7 -0.41 -3.79 8.99
N LEU A 8 -0.65 -3.82 10.29
CA LEU A 8 -2.00 -4.11 10.82
C LEU A 8 -3.02 -3.12 10.26
N THR A 9 -2.69 -1.84 10.21
CA THR A 9 -3.56 -0.79 9.66
C THR A 9 -3.84 -1.03 8.18
N GLY A 10 -2.82 -1.38 7.40
CA GLY A 10 -2.99 -1.66 5.98
C GLY A 10 -3.85 -2.88 5.72
N ALA A 11 -3.66 -3.95 6.50
CA ALA A 11 -4.50 -5.14 6.39
C ALA A 11 -5.96 -4.81 6.68
N ASP A 12 -6.23 -3.98 7.70
CA ASP A 12 -7.59 -3.57 8.02
C ASP A 12 -8.23 -2.74 6.91
N LEU A 13 -7.46 -1.85 6.28
CA LEU A 13 -7.94 -1.07 5.14
C LEU A 13 -8.29 -1.97 3.94
N LEU A 14 -7.45 -2.95 3.64
CA LEU A 14 -7.72 -3.89 2.56
C LEU A 14 -8.94 -4.77 2.87
N ARG A 15 -9.13 -5.18 4.11
CA ARG A 15 -10.31 -5.94 4.53
C ARG A 15 -11.59 -5.11 4.37
N LYS A 16 -11.55 -3.83 4.70
CA LYS A 16 -12.69 -2.93 4.53
C LYS A 16 -13.02 -2.73 3.05
N GLU A 17 -12.00 -2.55 2.21
CA GLU A 17 -12.19 -2.44 0.77
C GLU A 17 -12.83 -3.71 0.22
N LEU A 18 -12.33 -4.87 0.61
CA LEU A 18 -12.86 -6.16 0.18
C LEU A 18 -14.33 -6.32 0.59
N TYR A 19 -14.66 -5.96 1.82
CA TYR A 19 -16.03 -6.00 2.31
C TYR A 19 -16.94 -5.12 1.47
N THR A 20 -16.53 -3.89 1.18
CA THR A 20 -17.30 -2.95 0.37
C THR A 20 -17.49 -3.46 -1.06
N LEU A 21 -16.44 -4.03 -1.66
CA LEU A 21 -16.54 -4.61 -3.00
C LEU A 21 -17.56 -5.75 -3.06
N LYS A 22 -17.57 -6.61 -2.06
CA LYS A 22 -18.49 -7.78 -2.03
C LYS A 22 -19.91 -7.40 -1.67
N THR A 23 -20.12 -6.45 -0.77
CA THR A 23 -21.45 -6.15 -0.22
C THR A 23 -22.12 -4.94 -0.85
N VAL A 24 -21.38 -4.04 -1.46
CA VAL A 24 -21.92 -2.82 -2.08
C VAL A 24 -21.68 -2.81 -3.59
N GLU A 25 -20.41 -2.86 -4.01
CA GLU A 25 -20.05 -2.71 -5.42
C GLU A 25 -20.54 -3.86 -6.29
N ARG A 26 -20.31 -5.09 -5.85
CA ARG A 26 -20.75 -6.27 -6.61
C ARG A 26 -22.26 -6.29 -6.84
N PRO A 27 -23.11 -6.12 -5.80
CA PRO A 27 -24.56 -6.07 -6.03
C PRO A 27 -24.99 -4.93 -6.94
N MET A 28 -24.37 -3.76 -6.83
CA MET A 28 -24.70 -2.61 -7.69
C MET A 28 -24.39 -2.91 -9.15
N VAL A 29 -23.24 -3.52 -9.43
CA VAL A 29 -22.85 -3.88 -10.79
C VAL A 29 -23.77 -4.95 -11.37
N ILE A 30 -24.13 -5.96 -10.59
CA ILE A 30 -25.07 -7.00 -11.02
C ILE A 30 -26.40 -6.38 -11.38
N ASN A 31 -26.89 -5.46 -10.58
CA ASN A 31 -28.14 -4.75 -10.84
C ASN A 31 -28.03 -3.88 -12.10
N ALA A 32 -26.90 -3.18 -12.29
CA ALA A 32 -26.68 -2.34 -13.47
C ALA A 32 -26.69 -3.19 -14.76
N ILE A 33 -26.11 -4.39 -14.71
CA ILE A 33 -26.14 -5.32 -15.86
C ILE A 33 -27.58 -5.75 -16.16
N SER A 34 -28.32 -6.10 -15.12
CA SER A 34 -29.73 -6.50 -15.26
C SER A 34 -30.59 -5.41 -15.89
N GLU A 35 -30.41 -4.17 -15.42
CA GLU A 35 -31.11 -3.00 -15.97
C GLU A 35 -30.73 -2.73 -17.42
N ALA A 36 -29.44 -2.83 -17.75
CA ALA A 36 -28.97 -2.61 -19.12
C ALA A 36 -29.52 -3.66 -20.08
N ARG A 37 -29.63 -4.92 -19.65
CA ARG A 37 -30.26 -5.99 -20.45
C ARG A 37 -31.74 -5.72 -20.74
N ALA A 38 -32.43 -5.15 -19.78
CA ALA A 38 -33.86 -4.83 -19.93
C ALA A 38 -34.10 -3.74 -20.98
N GLN A 39 -33.08 -2.97 -21.38
CA GLN A 39 -33.22 -1.92 -22.38
C GLN A 39 -33.11 -2.42 -23.83
N GLY A 40 -32.82 -3.70 -24.07
CA GLY A 40 -32.92 -4.29 -25.38
C GLY A 40 -31.61 -4.74 -26.01
N ASP A 41 -31.19 -4.19 -27.16
CA ASP A 41 -30.10 -4.70 -27.97
C ASP A 41 -28.74 -4.57 -27.26
N LEU A 42 -28.15 -5.72 -26.92
CA LEU A 42 -26.87 -5.79 -26.23
C LEU A 42 -25.66 -5.48 -27.13
N SER A 43 -25.82 -5.61 -28.45
CA SER A 43 -24.73 -5.40 -29.40
C SER A 43 -24.32 -3.92 -29.54
N GLU A 44 -25.24 -3.00 -29.25
CA GLU A 44 -25.02 -1.55 -29.33
C GLU A 44 -25.36 -0.83 -28.02
N ASN A 45 -25.36 -1.56 -26.90
CA ASN A 45 -25.76 -1.03 -25.61
C ASN A 45 -24.53 -0.60 -24.82
N ALA A 46 -24.22 0.70 -24.87
CA ALA A 46 -23.07 1.28 -24.17
C ALA A 46 -23.17 1.12 -22.64
N GLU A 47 -24.39 1.16 -22.08
CA GLU A 47 -24.59 0.97 -20.65
C GLU A 47 -24.27 -0.46 -20.23
N TYR A 48 -24.64 -1.45 -21.06
CA TYR A 48 -24.30 -2.85 -20.82
C TYR A 48 -22.78 -3.06 -20.87
N ASP A 49 -22.11 -2.52 -21.88
CA ASP A 49 -20.66 -2.63 -22.03
C ASP A 49 -19.94 -2.00 -20.84
N ALA A 50 -20.36 -0.82 -20.40
CA ALA A 50 -19.78 -0.14 -19.25
C ALA A 50 -19.98 -0.95 -17.96
N ALA A 51 -21.16 -1.53 -17.76
CA ALA A 51 -21.46 -2.35 -16.59
C ALA A 51 -20.62 -3.63 -16.57
N LYS A 52 -20.43 -4.26 -17.73
CA LYS A 52 -19.58 -5.46 -17.84
C LYS A 52 -18.12 -5.15 -17.55
N GLU A 53 -17.63 -4.01 -18.05
CA GLU A 53 -16.27 -3.55 -17.76
C GLU A 53 -16.10 -3.31 -16.26
N ARG A 54 -17.06 -2.64 -15.64
CA ARG A 54 -17.05 -2.40 -14.20
C ARG A 54 -17.07 -3.72 -13.42
N GLN A 55 -17.86 -4.69 -13.85
CA GLN A 55 -17.89 -6.01 -13.24
C GLN A 55 -16.52 -6.68 -13.26
N SER A 56 -15.84 -6.63 -14.40
CA SER A 56 -14.50 -7.21 -14.53
C SER A 56 -13.52 -6.55 -13.56
N PHE A 57 -13.60 -5.24 -13.41
CA PHE A 57 -12.77 -4.50 -12.46
C PHE A 57 -13.06 -4.93 -11.01
N VAL A 58 -14.34 -4.98 -10.63
CA VAL A 58 -14.75 -5.34 -9.27
C VAL A 58 -14.32 -6.77 -8.93
N GLU A 59 -14.61 -7.73 -9.81
CA GLU A 59 -14.26 -9.14 -9.56
C GLU A 59 -12.74 -9.34 -9.54
N GLY A 60 -12.02 -8.68 -10.42
CA GLY A 60 -10.55 -8.75 -10.44
C GLY A 60 -9.94 -8.18 -9.16
N ARG A 61 -10.47 -7.07 -8.67
CA ARG A 61 -9.98 -6.47 -7.43
C ARG A 61 -10.28 -7.36 -6.21
N ILE A 62 -11.45 -8.01 -6.19
CA ILE A 62 -11.79 -8.96 -5.13
C ILE A 62 -10.78 -10.10 -5.08
N VAL A 63 -10.49 -10.72 -6.22
CA VAL A 63 -9.50 -11.81 -6.31
C VAL A 63 -8.13 -11.35 -5.83
N GLU A 64 -7.70 -10.18 -6.28
CA GLU A 64 -6.42 -9.59 -5.90
C GLU A 64 -6.32 -9.38 -4.37
N LEU A 65 -7.36 -8.79 -3.77
CA LEU A 65 -7.38 -8.54 -2.33
C LEU A 65 -7.43 -9.82 -1.51
N GLU A 66 -8.22 -10.80 -1.96
CA GLU A 66 -8.27 -12.10 -1.27
C GLU A 66 -6.92 -12.80 -1.30
N PHE A 67 -6.23 -12.73 -2.44
CA PHE A 67 -4.87 -13.29 -2.55
C PHE A 67 -3.90 -12.57 -1.62
N LYS A 68 -3.88 -11.24 -1.63
CA LYS A 68 -2.97 -10.44 -0.80
C LYS A 68 -3.20 -10.67 0.69
N LEU A 69 -4.45 -10.69 1.11
CA LEU A 69 -4.79 -10.94 2.52
C LEU A 69 -4.50 -12.37 2.93
N GLY A 70 -4.72 -13.34 2.02
CA GLY A 70 -4.45 -14.75 2.30
C GLY A 70 -2.96 -15.08 2.41
N SER A 71 -2.10 -14.33 1.70
CA SER A 71 -0.64 -14.53 1.73
C SER A 71 0.08 -13.51 2.60
N ALA A 72 -0.64 -12.67 3.34
CA ALA A 72 -0.05 -11.60 4.12
C ALA A 72 0.63 -12.09 5.39
N GLN A 73 1.77 -11.48 5.70
CA GLN A 73 2.34 -11.49 7.03
C GLN A 73 1.98 -10.14 7.66
N ILE A 74 1.08 -10.16 8.64
CA ILE A 74 0.59 -8.94 9.28
C ILE A 74 1.52 -8.54 10.40
N ILE A 75 2.00 -7.30 10.37
CA ILE A 75 2.96 -6.76 11.34
C ILE A 75 2.30 -5.58 12.06
N ASP A 76 2.23 -5.68 13.38
CA ASP A 76 1.82 -4.56 14.23
C ASP A 76 3.08 -3.80 14.65
N PRO A 77 3.28 -2.54 14.18
CA PRO A 77 4.48 -1.79 14.51
C PRO A 77 4.72 -1.66 16.03
N LYS A 78 3.67 -1.58 16.81
CA LYS A 78 3.77 -1.42 18.27
C LYS A 78 4.38 -2.62 18.97
N THR A 79 4.37 -3.80 18.32
CA THR A 79 4.94 -5.03 18.90
C THR A 79 6.37 -5.27 18.44
N LEU A 80 6.92 -4.41 17.56
CA LEU A 80 8.27 -4.59 17.06
C LEU A 80 9.30 -4.30 18.15
N ASN A 81 10.33 -5.14 18.20
CA ASN A 81 11.47 -4.98 19.08
C ASN A 81 12.75 -5.19 18.27
N ALA A 82 13.11 -4.20 17.48
CA ALA A 82 14.22 -4.27 16.54
C ALA A 82 15.44 -3.45 17.00
N ALA A 83 15.47 -3.01 18.25
CA ALA A 83 16.61 -2.32 18.90
C ALA A 83 17.09 -1.09 18.13
N GLY A 84 16.17 -0.28 17.63
CA GLY A 84 16.50 0.96 16.91
C GLY A 84 16.82 0.77 15.44
N ARG A 85 16.63 -0.44 14.91
CA ARG A 85 16.89 -0.74 13.50
C ARG A 85 15.66 -0.40 12.64
N CYS A 86 15.91 0.12 11.44
CA CYS A 86 14.86 0.34 10.45
C CYS A 86 14.40 -1.01 9.89
N VAL A 87 13.16 -1.35 10.14
CA VAL A 87 12.52 -2.59 9.65
C VAL A 87 11.17 -2.24 9.06
N PHE A 88 10.56 -3.22 8.39
CA PHE A 88 9.19 -3.04 7.90
C PHE A 88 8.26 -2.61 9.03
N GLY A 89 7.44 -1.60 8.78
CA GLY A 89 6.49 -1.06 9.75
C GLY A 89 7.04 0.04 10.65
N SER A 90 8.36 0.21 10.71
CA SER A 90 8.95 1.26 11.54
C SER A 90 8.72 2.65 10.94
N THR A 91 8.67 3.65 11.83
CA THR A 91 8.60 5.06 11.45
C THR A 91 9.96 5.69 11.69
N VAL A 92 10.54 6.26 10.65
CA VAL A 92 11.93 6.75 10.64
C VAL A 92 11.96 8.26 10.44
N ILE A 93 12.64 8.94 11.32
CA ILE A 93 12.91 10.38 11.21
C ILE A 93 14.27 10.53 10.55
N LEU A 94 14.32 11.23 9.41
CA LEU A 94 15.51 11.40 8.58
C LEU A 94 15.87 12.87 8.48
N GLU A 95 17.17 13.15 8.45
CA GLU A 95 17.69 14.48 8.17
C GLU A 95 18.56 14.43 6.92
N ASP A 96 18.26 15.29 5.94
CA ASP A 96 19.09 15.43 4.75
C ASP A 96 20.44 16.02 5.16
N VAL A 97 21.50 15.27 4.90
CA VAL A 97 22.86 15.65 5.31
C VAL A 97 23.30 16.97 4.65
N LYS A 98 22.82 17.23 3.43
CA LYS A 98 23.24 18.39 2.64
C LYS A 98 22.55 19.68 3.06
N ASN A 99 21.23 19.65 3.29
CA ASN A 99 20.44 20.87 3.54
C ASN A 99 19.82 20.94 4.93
N GLY A 100 19.88 19.84 5.70
CA GLY A 100 19.31 19.80 7.04
C GLY A 100 17.79 19.62 7.13
N ASP A 101 17.12 19.41 6.00
CA ASP A 101 15.67 19.17 6.01
C ASP A 101 15.35 17.85 6.71
N VAL A 102 14.30 17.89 7.54
CA VAL A 102 13.85 16.74 8.31
C VAL A 102 12.56 16.19 7.70
N VAL A 103 12.52 14.89 7.45
CA VAL A 103 11.30 14.20 7.00
C VAL A 103 11.07 12.96 7.85
N THR A 104 9.82 12.55 7.95
CA THR A 104 9.42 11.36 8.68
C THR A 104 8.68 10.44 7.73
N TYR A 105 9.10 9.17 7.65
CA TYR A 105 8.45 8.16 6.81
C TYR A 105 8.19 6.90 7.60
N GLN A 106 7.03 6.28 7.33
CA GLN A 106 6.77 4.92 7.76
C GLN A 106 6.98 3.97 6.59
N ILE A 107 7.69 2.87 6.83
CA ILE A 107 7.93 1.83 5.81
C ILE A 107 6.77 0.84 5.84
N VAL A 108 6.03 0.77 4.75
CA VAL A 108 4.80 -0.02 4.66
C VAL A 108 4.81 -0.89 3.40
N GLY A 109 3.75 -1.69 3.21
CA GLY A 109 3.57 -2.48 2.00
C GLY A 109 3.23 -1.63 0.79
N GLU A 110 3.39 -2.19 -0.41
CA GLU A 110 3.15 -1.45 -1.66
C GLU A 110 1.73 -0.90 -1.76
N ASP A 111 0.74 -1.66 -1.27
CA ASP A 111 -0.67 -1.24 -1.32
C ASP A 111 -1.02 -0.17 -0.30
N GLU A 112 -0.18 0.01 0.71
CA GLU A 112 -0.39 0.99 1.77
C GLU A 112 0.35 2.29 1.51
N ALA A 113 1.30 2.29 0.58
CA ALA A 113 2.17 3.44 0.33
C ALA A 113 1.37 4.66 -0.10
N ASP A 114 1.61 5.77 0.58
CA ASP A 114 0.96 7.04 0.30
C ASP A 114 1.86 8.18 0.82
N ILE A 115 2.54 8.85 -0.09
CA ILE A 115 3.48 9.91 0.26
C ILE A 115 2.80 11.08 0.97
N ARG A 116 1.52 11.30 0.70
CA ARG A 116 0.75 12.36 1.37
C ARG A 116 0.61 12.10 2.85
N HIS A 117 0.57 10.82 3.24
CA HIS A 117 0.50 10.38 4.63
C HIS A 117 1.86 9.90 5.14
N ARG A 118 2.93 10.21 4.39
CA ARG A 118 4.32 9.88 4.75
C ARG A 118 4.57 8.39 4.89
N LYS A 119 3.88 7.60 4.09
CA LYS A 119 4.03 6.14 4.00
C LYS A 119 4.74 5.79 2.72
N ILE A 120 5.90 5.15 2.84
CA ILE A 120 6.69 4.73 1.69
C ILE A 120 6.67 3.22 1.55
N SER A 121 6.68 2.74 0.29
CA SER A 121 6.71 1.31 0.03
C SER A 121 8.04 0.71 0.45
N ILE A 122 8.01 -0.51 0.99
CA ILE A 122 9.21 -1.30 1.30
C ILE A 122 10.11 -1.47 0.06
N SER A 123 9.53 -1.44 -1.13
CA SER A 123 10.28 -1.57 -2.39
C SER A 123 10.81 -0.24 -2.93
N SER A 124 10.47 0.89 -2.31
CA SER A 124 10.95 2.21 -2.74
C SER A 124 12.45 2.37 -2.54
N PRO A 125 13.12 3.22 -3.34
CA PRO A 125 14.55 3.45 -3.16
C PRO A 125 14.93 3.93 -1.76
N VAL A 126 14.11 4.79 -1.15
CA VAL A 126 14.36 5.29 0.20
C VAL A 126 14.27 4.15 1.22
N ALA A 127 13.20 3.35 1.16
CA ALA A 127 13.03 2.23 2.08
C ALA A 127 14.15 1.21 1.95
N ARG A 128 14.55 0.89 0.72
CA ARG A 128 15.66 -0.06 0.48
C ARG A 128 16.97 0.42 1.09
N ALA A 129 17.23 1.72 1.02
CA ALA A 129 18.42 2.28 1.61
C ALA A 129 18.38 2.29 3.14
N LEU A 130 17.18 2.40 3.73
CA LEU A 130 17.00 2.49 5.18
C LEU A 130 16.99 1.14 5.89
N ILE A 131 16.44 0.10 5.26
CA ILE A 131 16.29 -1.21 5.90
C ILE A 131 17.65 -1.69 6.44
N GLY A 132 17.65 -2.05 7.72
CA GLY A 132 18.85 -2.51 8.42
C GLY A 132 19.71 -1.39 9.03
N LYS A 133 19.42 -0.14 8.72
CA LYS A 133 20.15 0.99 9.32
C LYS A 133 19.62 1.26 10.73
N CYS A 134 20.48 1.74 11.58
CA CYS A 134 20.15 2.12 12.95
C CYS A 134 20.22 3.63 13.12
N SER A 135 19.65 4.13 14.20
CA SER A 135 19.77 5.53 14.58
C SER A 135 21.24 5.94 14.59
N GLY A 136 21.56 7.06 13.95
CA GLY A 136 22.92 7.57 13.78
C GLY A 136 23.58 7.15 12.48
N ASP A 137 23.07 6.14 11.78
CA ASP A 137 23.62 5.73 10.49
C ASP A 137 23.21 6.69 9.37
N VAL A 138 24.01 6.73 8.31
CA VAL A 138 23.73 7.50 7.10
C VAL A 138 23.32 6.52 5.99
N ALA A 139 22.22 6.79 5.33
CA ALA A 139 21.72 6.02 4.20
C ALA A 139 21.91 6.82 2.91
N GLU A 140 22.43 6.17 1.88
CA GLU A 140 22.54 6.75 0.54
C GLU A 140 21.34 6.31 -0.29
N VAL A 141 20.58 7.27 -0.81
CA VAL A 141 19.40 7.03 -1.64
C VAL A 141 19.71 7.43 -3.08
N GLN A 142 19.52 6.48 -4.00
CA GLN A 142 19.63 6.76 -5.44
C GLN A 142 18.34 7.46 -5.88
N ALA A 143 18.43 8.73 -6.24
CA ALA A 143 17.32 9.53 -6.73
C ALA A 143 17.56 9.97 -8.17
N PRO A 144 16.51 10.32 -8.94
CA PRO A 144 16.68 10.78 -10.33
C PRO A 144 17.62 11.98 -10.49
N GLY A 145 17.67 12.85 -9.49
CA GLY A 145 18.57 14.02 -9.48
C GLY A 145 19.96 13.75 -8.93
N GLY A 146 20.29 12.50 -8.60
CA GLY A 146 21.58 12.12 -8.02
C GLY A 146 21.43 11.39 -6.70
N ILE A 147 22.56 11.21 -6.01
CA ILE A 147 22.58 10.53 -4.71
C ILE A 147 22.21 11.52 -3.61
N ARG A 148 21.28 11.14 -2.75
CA ARG A 148 20.95 11.89 -1.54
C ARG A 148 21.37 11.08 -0.32
N GLU A 149 21.94 11.75 0.65
CA GLU A 149 22.34 11.13 1.91
C GLU A 149 21.42 11.61 3.03
N TYR A 150 20.89 10.65 3.80
CA TYR A 150 20.04 10.94 4.95
C TYR A 150 20.63 10.30 6.19
N GLU A 151 20.70 11.06 7.27
CA GLU A 151 21.02 10.53 8.58
C GLU A 151 19.73 10.00 9.22
N VAL A 152 19.80 8.80 9.78
CA VAL A 152 18.70 8.24 10.56
C VAL A 152 18.77 8.87 11.95
N VAL A 153 17.84 9.81 12.22
CA VAL A 153 17.81 10.52 13.48
C VAL A 153 17.20 9.66 14.57
N GLU A 154 16.06 9.05 14.27
CA GLU A 154 15.32 8.24 15.23
C GLU A 154 14.50 7.20 14.50
N VAL A 155 14.36 6.03 15.11
CA VAL A 155 13.49 4.94 14.62
C VAL A 155 12.44 4.67 15.67
N GLN A 156 11.17 4.76 15.28
CA GLN A 156 10.03 4.57 16.17
C GLN A 156 9.20 3.37 15.73
N TYR A 157 8.66 2.64 16.68
CA TYR A 157 7.76 1.50 16.45
C TYR A 157 6.37 1.85 16.97
N ILE A 158 5.64 2.67 16.19
CA ILE A 158 4.34 3.24 16.61
C ILE A 158 3.17 2.90 15.69
#